data_9c981f25971511a0d25e37cf97472208
#
_entry.id   9c981f25971511a0d25e37cf97472208
#
_cell.length_a   1.000
_cell.length_b   1.000
_cell.length_c   1.000
_cell.angle_alpha   90.00
_cell.angle_beta   90.00
_cell.angle_gamma   90.00
#
_symmetry.space_group_name_H-M   'P 1'
#
loop_
_entity.id
_entity.type
_entity.pdbx_description
1 polymer ?
#
loop_
_entity_poly.entity_id
_entity_poly.type
_entity_poly.pdbx_seq_one_letter_code
_entity_poly.pdbx_strand_id
1 'polypeptide(L)' 'MSVDRVWTFAESDYQYGVGPLRLRIERIDRAHPIRSDNEDWYPVEGVQVSATGSELSRRRVLVRGSRLPG' A
#
# COMPACT_ATOMS: atom_id res chain seq x y z
N MET A 1 -13.97 4.69 17.19
CA MET A 1 -14.19 5.22 15.84
C MET A 1 -12.96 4.95 15.00
N SER A 2 -13.13 4.24 13.93
CA SER A 2 -12.01 3.99 13.04
C SER A 2 -11.90 5.14 12.06
N VAL A 3 -10.68 5.55 11.80
CA VAL A 3 -10.41 6.56 10.80
C VAL A 3 -9.72 5.86 9.64
N ASP A 4 -10.40 5.83 8.50
CA ASP A 4 -9.81 5.27 7.30
C ASP A 4 -8.76 6.24 6.79
N ARG A 5 -7.52 5.84 6.89
CA ARG A 5 -6.42 6.66 6.41
C ARG A 5 -6.05 6.30 5.00
N VAL A 6 -5.82 7.34 4.22
CA VAL A 6 -5.25 7.17 2.88
C VAL A 6 -3.75 7.40 2.98
N TRP A 7 -2.99 6.42 2.51
CA TRP A 7 -1.54 6.49 2.46
C TRP A 7 -1.10 6.70 1.03
N THR A 8 -0.13 7.58 0.84
CA THR A 8 0.44 7.81 -0.47
C THR A 8 1.81 7.16 -0.52
N PHE A 9 1.94 6.19 -1.40
CA PHE A 9 3.20 5.50 -1.63
C PHE A 9 3.81 6.02 -2.93
N ALA A 10 5.11 6.32 -2.88
CA ALA A 10 5.82 6.67 -4.11
C ALA A 10 5.99 5.43 -4.97
N GLU A 11 6.27 5.61 -6.24
CA GLU A 11 6.43 4.51 -7.17
C GLU A 11 7.47 3.49 -6.69
N SER A 12 8.52 3.94 -6.02
CA SER A 12 9.56 3.05 -5.50
C SER A 12 9.17 2.33 -4.23
N ASP A 13 8.05 2.68 -3.61
CA ASP A 13 7.64 2.11 -2.33
C ASP A 13 6.77 0.87 -2.48
N TYR A 14 6.32 0.57 -3.69
CA TYR A 14 5.51 -0.61 -3.96
C TYR A 14 5.91 -1.20 -5.31
N GLN A 15 5.49 -2.44 -5.57
CA GLN A 15 5.93 -3.16 -6.78
C GLN A 15 4.88 -3.11 -7.87
N TYR A 16 5.35 -3.05 -9.12
CA TYR A 16 4.54 -3.17 -10.34
C TYR A 16 3.58 -2.00 -10.55
N GLY A 17 3.95 -0.82 -10.05
CA GLY A 17 3.13 0.34 -10.25
C GLY A 17 3.83 1.43 -11.04
N VAL A 18 3.07 2.39 -11.48
CA VAL A 18 3.57 3.58 -12.17
C VAL A 18 3.04 4.81 -11.45
N GLY A 19 3.96 5.65 -11.00
CA GLY A 19 3.59 6.85 -10.26
C GLY A 19 3.13 6.56 -8.84
N PRO A 20 2.72 7.60 -8.13
CA PRO A 20 2.28 7.44 -6.75
C PRO A 20 0.97 6.69 -6.65
N LEU A 21 0.81 5.95 -5.55
CA LEU A 21 -0.39 5.20 -5.26
C LEU A 21 -1.02 5.75 -3.99
N ARG A 22 -2.26 6.18 -4.06
CA ARG A 22 -3.03 6.59 -2.89
C ARG A 22 -3.96 5.44 -2.52
N LEU A 23 -3.75 4.90 -1.33
CA LEU A 23 -4.44 3.68 -0.92
C LEU A 23 -5.04 3.86 0.47
N ARG A 24 -6.35 3.58 0.59
CA ARG A 24 -6.99 3.46 1.88
C ARG A 24 -6.77 2.02 2.35
N ILE A 25 -5.82 1.85 3.28
CA ILE A 25 -5.39 0.53 3.70
C ILE A 25 -6.47 -0.13 4.55
N GLU A 26 -6.82 -1.35 4.19
CA GLU A 26 -7.75 -2.17 4.96
C GLU A 26 -7.04 -3.29 5.70
N ARG A 27 -5.97 -3.83 5.11
CA ARG A 27 -5.27 -4.97 5.69
C ARG A 27 -3.81 -4.97 5.26
N ILE A 28 -2.94 -5.28 6.20
CA ILE A 28 -1.52 -5.51 5.94
C ILE A 28 -1.22 -6.94 6.39
N ASP A 29 -0.75 -7.77 5.47
CA ASP A 29 -0.38 -9.14 5.79
C ASP A 29 1.09 -9.18 6.24
N ARG A 30 1.30 -9.06 7.54
CA ARG A 30 2.65 -9.05 8.11
C ARG A 30 3.21 -10.45 8.34
N ALA A 31 2.39 -11.48 8.15
CA ALA A 31 2.81 -12.86 8.36
C ALA A 31 3.54 -13.46 7.15
N HIS A 32 3.40 -12.86 5.99
CA HIS A 32 3.92 -13.41 4.73
C HIS A 32 4.76 -12.38 3.98
N PRO A 33 5.88 -11.92 4.57
CA PRO A 33 6.74 -10.98 3.85
C PRO A 33 7.41 -11.66 2.66
N ILE A 34 7.66 -10.87 1.64
CA ILE A 34 8.40 -11.31 0.46
C ILE A 34 9.71 -10.55 0.45
N ARG A 35 10.82 -11.28 0.45
CA ARG A 35 12.14 -10.69 0.45
C ARG A 35 12.55 -10.34 -0.98
N SER A 36 12.88 -9.08 -1.19
CA SER A 36 13.32 -8.61 -2.50
C SER A 36 14.21 -7.38 -2.31
N ASP A 37 15.30 -7.30 -3.06
CA ASP A 37 16.24 -6.17 -2.99
C ASP A 37 16.75 -5.92 -1.56
N ASN A 38 16.99 -7.01 -0.82
CA ASN A 38 17.47 -6.95 0.57
C ASN A 38 16.49 -6.28 1.53
N GLU A 39 15.21 -6.29 1.20
CA GLU A 39 14.15 -5.72 2.02
C GLU A 39 12.97 -6.67 2.09
N ASP A 40 12.19 -6.52 3.15
CA ASP A 40 10.92 -7.24 3.26
C ASP A 40 9.81 -6.38 2.70
N TRP A 41 9.01 -6.98 1.82
CA TRP A 41 7.83 -6.37 1.23
C TRP A 41 6.61 -7.11 1.72
N TYR A 42 5.56 -6.40 2.03
CA TYR A 42 4.35 -6.99 2.63
C TYR A 42 3.15 -6.80 1.73
N PRO A 43 2.32 -7.84 1.58
CA PRO A 43 1.06 -7.67 0.87
C PRO A 43 0.15 -6.70 1.62
N VAL A 44 -0.36 -5.71 0.91
CA VAL A 44 -1.27 -4.71 1.47
C VAL A 44 -2.53 -4.70 0.62
N GLU A 45 -3.68 -4.76 1.28
CA GLU A 45 -4.97 -4.70 0.61
C GLU A 45 -5.68 -3.44 1.01
N GLY A 46 -6.34 -2.84 0.05
CA GLY A 46 -7.11 -1.64 0.31
C GLY A 46 -7.79 -1.14 -0.95
N VAL A 47 -8.30 0.07 -0.84
CA VAL A 47 -9.02 0.71 -1.94
C VAL A 47 -8.18 1.87 -2.45
N GLN A 48 -7.88 1.83 -3.75
CA GLN A 48 -7.19 2.95 -4.38
C GLN A 48 -8.15 4.12 -4.49
N VAL A 49 -7.65 5.30 -4.13
CA VAL A 49 -8.46 6.51 -4.19
C VAL A 49 -7.78 7.55 -5.07
N SER A 50 -8.61 8.39 -5.70
CA SER A 50 -8.12 9.48 -6.53
C SER A 50 -7.60 10.62 -5.65
N ALA A 51 -7.00 11.62 -6.30
CA ALA A 51 -6.54 12.83 -5.61
C ALA A 51 -7.66 13.57 -4.90
N THR A 52 -8.92 13.40 -5.36
CA THR A 52 -10.07 14.02 -4.75
C THR A 52 -10.75 13.13 -3.71
N GLY A 53 -10.21 11.93 -3.45
CA GLY A 53 -10.75 11.02 -2.47
C GLY A 53 -11.80 10.06 -2.98
N SER A 54 -12.05 10.02 -4.27
CA SER A 54 -13.01 9.09 -4.85
C SER A 54 -12.43 7.69 -4.91
N GLU A 55 -13.24 6.69 -4.55
CA GLU A 55 -12.80 5.29 -4.64
C GLU A 55 -12.72 4.86 -6.09
N LEU A 56 -11.59 4.24 -6.45
CA LEU A 56 -11.35 3.79 -7.81
C LEU A 56 -11.49 2.28 -7.92
N SER A 57 -10.68 1.53 -7.19
CA SER A 57 -10.73 0.08 -7.27
C SER A 57 -10.03 -0.53 -6.05
N ARG A 58 -10.40 -1.77 -5.75
CA ARG A 58 -9.71 -2.54 -4.72
C ARG A 58 -8.39 -3.04 -5.29
N ARG A 59 -7.33 -2.90 -4.50
CA ARG A 59 -5.99 -3.27 -4.93
C ARG A 59 -5.31 -4.13 -3.86
N ARG A 60 -4.46 -5.02 -4.35
CA ARG A 60 -3.51 -5.72 -3.50
C ARG A 60 -2.12 -5.49 -4.07
N VAL A 61 -1.25 -4.90 -3.26
CA VAL A 61 0.09 -4.52 -3.70
C VAL A 61 1.12 -4.94 -2.67
N LEU A 62 2.36 -5.13 -3.13
CA LEU A 62 3.48 -5.36 -2.23
C LEU A 62 4.11 -4.03 -1.91
N VAL A 63 4.23 -3.70 -0.64
CA VAL A 63 4.74 -2.43 -0.18
C VAL A 63 5.98 -2.66 0.67
N ARG A 64 6.99 -1.85 0.44
CA ARG A 64 8.24 -1.86 1.20
C ARG A 64 7.95 -1.68 2.69
N GLY A 65 8.50 -2.59 3.50
CA GLY A 65 8.19 -2.59 4.94
C GLY A 65 8.50 -1.28 5.65
N SER A 66 9.58 -0.58 5.23
CA SER A 66 9.96 0.68 5.84
C SER A 66 8.96 1.81 5.59
N ARG A 67 8.02 1.62 4.66
CA ARG A 67 7.02 2.63 4.32
C ARG A 67 5.65 2.32 4.89
N LEU A 68 5.51 1.22 5.60
CA LEU A 68 4.24 0.84 6.20
C LEU A 68 4.05 1.52 7.56
N PRO A 69 2.77 1.80 7.92
CA PRO A 69 2.48 2.35 9.24
C PRO A 69 2.75 1.34 10.34
N GLY A 70 3.14 1.85 11.45
CA GLY A 70 3.25 1.10 12.64
C GLY A 70 4.46 0.27 12.83
#